data_404a463888b6a4a672ce9a34aaedcdba
#
_entry.id   404a463888b6a4a672ce9a34aaedcdba
#
_cell.length_a   1.000
_cell.length_b   1.000
_cell.length_c   1.000
_cell.angle_alpha   90.00
_cell.angle_beta   90.00
_cell.angle_gamma   90.00
#
_symmetry.space_group_name_H-M   'P 1'
#
loop_
_entity.id
_entity.type
_entity.pdbx_description
1 polymer ?
#
loop_
_entity_poly.entity_id
_entity_poly.type
_entity_poly.pdbx_seq_one_letter_code
_entity_poly.pdbx_strand_id
1 'polypeptide(L)'
;YDLIPILEDFIEEHPDFSYKGARAIIAFTGYEGILGYRTAASYSDSPNYEQDREQAAKVAQCLKDNGWELASHSWGHLWMGVSSVPGETFKISDERFYTDTDKWEAEVESLIGPTDIYIYPNGNDVADWRPYTEDNYRFKYLHSKGFRYFCNVDASKPAWIQKGSDHLRM
;
A
#
# COMPACT_ATOMS: atom_id res chain seq x y z
N TYR A 1 16.77 10.88 13.97
CA TYR A 1 17.20 10.54 12.61
C TYR A 1 16.61 9.20 12.25
N ASP A 2 15.86 9.14 11.16
CA ASP A 2 15.16 7.97 10.67
C ASP A 2 15.40 7.85 9.15
N LEU A 3 14.85 6.83 8.51
CA LEU A 3 15.06 6.49 7.11
C LEU A 3 14.88 7.68 6.15
N ILE A 4 13.82 8.46 6.31
CA ILE A 4 13.47 9.55 5.40
C ILE A 4 14.55 10.63 5.36
N PRO A 5 14.93 11.28 6.48
CA PRO A 5 15.98 12.29 6.45
C PRO A 5 17.35 11.72 6.02
N ILE A 6 17.67 10.47 6.35
CA ILE A 6 18.90 9.82 5.90
C ILE A 6 18.92 9.69 4.36
N LEU A 7 17.80 9.28 3.76
CA LEU A 7 17.73 9.16 2.29
C LEU A 7 17.74 10.53 1.60
N GLU A 8 17.10 11.53 2.19
CA GLU A 8 17.13 12.90 1.63
C GLU A 8 18.56 13.46 1.66
N ASP A 9 19.24 13.38 2.80
CA ASP A 9 20.65 13.80 2.94
C ASP A 9 21.54 13.05 1.93
N PHE A 10 21.34 11.73 1.78
CA PHE A 10 22.11 10.92 0.83
C PHE A 10 21.86 11.32 -0.63
N ILE A 11 20.61 11.61 -1.01
CA ILE A 11 20.30 12.05 -2.39
C ILE A 11 20.85 13.45 -2.66
N GLU A 12 20.90 14.35 -1.65
CA GLU A 12 21.49 15.67 -1.79
C GLU A 12 23.02 15.55 -2.04
N GLU A 13 23.68 14.65 -1.32
CA GLU A 13 25.13 14.40 -1.50
C GLU A 13 25.45 13.61 -2.78
N HIS A 14 24.50 12.75 -3.22
CA HIS A 14 24.65 11.83 -4.37
C HIS A 14 23.48 11.96 -5.36
N PRO A 15 23.34 13.06 -6.07
CA PRO A 15 22.16 13.32 -6.93
C PRO A 15 22.02 12.33 -8.10
N ASP A 16 23.09 11.65 -8.50
CA ASP A 16 23.11 10.59 -9.50
C ASP A 16 22.49 9.26 -9.01
N PHE A 17 22.32 9.09 -7.71
CA PHE A 17 21.59 7.95 -7.12
C PHE A 17 20.11 8.01 -7.44
N SER A 18 19.52 9.20 -7.50
CA SER A 18 18.10 9.41 -7.71
C SER A 18 17.75 9.62 -9.19
N TYR A 19 17.10 8.64 -9.81
CA TYR A 19 16.68 8.78 -11.21
C TYR A 19 15.64 9.90 -11.35
N LYS A 20 16.02 11.00 -12.01
CA LYS A 20 15.18 12.18 -12.22
C LYS A 20 14.58 12.79 -10.96
N GLY A 21 15.24 12.68 -9.84
CA GLY A 21 14.77 13.21 -8.56
C GLY A 21 13.74 12.33 -7.83
N ALA A 22 13.52 11.09 -8.29
CA ALA A 22 12.60 10.16 -7.64
C ALA A 22 13.04 9.86 -6.20
N ARG A 23 12.07 9.68 -5.33
CA ARG A 23 12.23 9.17 -3.96
C ARG A 23 11.78 7.72 -3.89
N ALA A 24 11.53 7.22 -2.69
CA ALA A 24 11.01 5.88 -2.49
C ALA A 24 9.48 5.87 -2.34
N ILE A 25 8.91 4.67 -2.30
CA ILE A 25 7.50 4.43 -2.02
C ILE A 25 7.37 4.01 -0.56
N ILE A 26 6.45 4.65 0.18
CA ILE A 26 6.11 4.26 1.55
C ILE A 26 4.72 3.63 1.53
N ALA A 27 4.65 2.36 1.92
CA ALA A 27 3.39 1.62 1.99
C ALA A 27 2.85 1.58 3.42
N PHE A 28 1.58 1.94 3.60
CA PHE A 28 0.94 2.05 4.91
C PHE A 28 -0.04 0.92 5.17
N THR A 29 0.07 0.33 6.37
CA THR A 29 -1.03 -0.35 7.04
C THR A 29 -1.81 0.65 7.89
N GLY A 30 -3.01 0.27 8.39
CA GLY A 30 -3.88 1.19 9.13
C GLY A 30 -4.15 0.82 10.59
N TYR A 31 -3.89 -0.44 10.98
CA TYR A 31 -4.41 -1.01 12.25
C TYR A 31 -3.92 -0.33 13.54
N GLU A 32 -2.79 0.37 13.51
CA GLU A 32 -2.26 1.15 14.65
C GLU A 32 -2.25 2.65 14.35
N GLY A 33 -2.39 3.01 13.08
CA GLY A 33 -2.22 4.36 12.56
C GLY A 33 -1.01 4.47 11.65
N ILE A 34 -0.70 5.70 11.22
CA ILE A 34 0.36 5.97 10.24
C ILE A 34 1.33 7.05 10.71
N LEU A 35 2.55 7.02 10.17
CA LEU A 35 3.54 8.08 10.35
C LEU A 35 3.88 8.42 11.82
N GLY A 36 3.76 7.42 12.72
CA GLY A 36 4.02 7.58 14.14
C GLY A 36 2.85 8.09 14.97
N TYR A 37 1.69 8.35 14.36
CA TYR A 37 0.47 8.84 15.00
C TYR A 37 -0.58 7.73 15.14
N ARG A 38 -1.38 7.80 16.23
CA ARG A 38 -2.47 6.86 16.50
C ARG A 38 -3.74 7.26 15.75
N THR A 39 -3.77 7.02 14.44
CA THR A 39 -4.85 7.50 13.55
C THR A 39 -5.95 6.48 13.29
N ALA A 40 -5.80 5.22 13.74
CA ALA A 40 -6.83 4.19 13.56
C ALA A 40 -8.09 4.49 14.39
N ALA A 41 -9.25 4.11 13.88
CA ALA A 41 -10.54 4.36 14.53
C ALA A 41 -10.65 3.75 15.96
N SER A 42 -9.84 2.73 16.26
CA SER A 42 -9.73 2.17 17.62
C SER A 42 -9.21 3.16 18.66
N TYR A 43 -8.62 4.25 18.25
CA TYR A 43 -8.13 5.34 19.12
C TYR A 43 -9.06 6.55 19.18
N SER A 44 -10.29 6.46 18.63
CA SER A 44 -11.24 7.58 18.56
C SER A 44 -11.59 8.20 19.92
N ASP A 45 -11.49 7.44 21.01
CA ASP A 45 -11.73 7.93 22.37
C ASP A 45 -10.51 8.66 22.98
N SER A 46 -9.37 8.67 22.29
CA SER A 46 -8.18 9.40 22.74
C SER A 46 -8.38 10.91 22.62
N PRO A 47 -8.00 11.70 23.63
CA PRO A 47 -8.11 13.16 23.56
C PRO A 47 -7.23 13.76 22.44
N ASN A 48 -6.24 13.03 21.94
CA ASN A 48 -5.33 13.48 20.89
C ASN A 48 -5.73 12.97 19.50
N TYR A 49 -6.79 12.17 19.36
CA TYR A 49 -7.12 11.47 18.12
C TYR A 49 -7.21 12.40 16.91
N GLU A 50 -7.99 13.46 17.00
CA GLU A 50 -8.14 14.41 15.90
C GLU A 50 -6.84 15.15 15.59
N GLN A 51 -6.06 15.51 16.63
CA GLN A 51 -4.75 16.13 16.46
C GLN A 51 -3.77 15.17 15.78
N ASP A 52 -3.74 13.91 16.18
CA ASP A 52 -2.88 12.89 15.59
C ASP A 52 -3.20 12.71 14.09
N ARG A 53 -4.48 12.67 13.72
CA ARG A 53 -4.93 12.57 12.33
C ARG A 53 -4.50 13.80 11.52
N GLU A 54 -4.68 15.00 12.08
CA GLU A 54 -4.26 16.24 11.43
C GLU A 54 -2.73 16.28 11.20
N GLN A 55 -1.95 15.88 12.19
CA GLN A 55 -0.49 15.83 12.07
C GLN A 55 -0.03 14.78 11.06
N ALA A 56 -0.62 13.58 11.08
CA ALA A 56 -0.34 12.54 10.10
C ALA A 56 -0.60 13.03 8.66
N ALA A 57 -1.71 13.71 8.42
CA ALA A 57 -2.04 14.27 7.12
C ALA A 57 -1.03 15.34 6.66
N LYS A 58 -0.57 16.20 7.58
CA LYS A 58 0.48 17.21 7.28
C LYS A 58 1.81 16.55 6.90
N VAL A 59 2.21 15.51 7.63
CA VAL A 59 3.44 14.76 7.32
C VAL A 59 3.30 14.05 5.98
N ALA A 60 2.16 13.41 5.70
CA ALA A 60 1.89 12.76 4.42
C ALA A 60 1.97 13.76 3.24
N GLN A 61 1.42 14.96 3.41
CA GLN A 61 1.51 15.99 2.39
C GLN A 61 2.96 16.47 2.18
N CYS A 62 3.70 16.67 3.26
CA CYS A 62 5.11 17.04 3.19
C CYS A 62 5.94 15.99 2.43
N LEU A 63 5.70 14.69 2.66
CA LEU A 63 6.35 13.61 1.92
C LEU A 63 6.07 13.71 0.42
N LYS A 64 4.80 13.87 0.03
CA LYS A 64 4.42 14.01 -1.39
C LYS A 64 5.04 15.25 -2.03
N ASP A 65 5.07 16.37 -1.34
CA ASP A 65 5.67 17.63 -1.83
C ASP A 65 7.19 17.48 -2.08
N ASN A 66 7.83 16.51 -1.41
CA ASN A 66 9.23 16.18 -1.60
C ASN A 66 9.47 14.98 -2.52
N GLY A 67 8.44 14.52 -3.26
CA GLY A 67 8.57 13.51 -4.30
C GLY A 67 8.51 12.06 -3.81
N TRP A 68 8.06 11.83 -2.57
CA TRP A 68 7.78 10.48 -2.07
C TRP A 68 6.42 9.99 -2.58
N GLU A 69 6.36 8.74 -2.98
CA GLU A 69 5.10 8.07 -3.33
C GLU A 69 4.54 7.35 -2.09
N LEU A 70 3.22 7.39 -1.94
CA LEU A 70 2.53 6.74 -0.84
C LEU A 70 1.65 5.61 -1.38
N ALA A 71 1.62 4.47 -0.72
CA ALA A 71 0.97 3.26 -1.21
C ALA A 71 0.12 2.57 -0.14
N SER A 72 -0.80 1.73 -0.58
CA SER A 72 -1.53 0.81 0.29
C SER A 72 -0.70 -0.44 0.59
N HIS A 73 -0.75 -0.88 1.86
CA HIS A 73 -0.23 -2.18 2.30
C HIS A 73 -1.29 -2.98 3.07
N SER A 74 -2.55 -2.88 2.65
CA SER A 74 -3.77 -3.29 3.35
C SER A 74 -3.95 -2.62 4.73
N TRP A 75 -5.16 -2.64 5.28
CA TRP A 75 -5.37 -2.07 6.61
C TRP A 75 -4.71 -2.92 7.71
N GLY A 76 -4.93 -4.22 7.70
CA GLY A 76 -4.52 -5.16 8.73
C GLY A 76 -3.29 -6.00 8.40
N HIS A 77 -2.50 -5.68 7.36
CA HIS A 77 -1.37 -6.49 6.89
C HIS A 77 -1.77 -7.95 6.61
N LEU A 78 -2.90 -8.15 5.91
CA LEU A 78 -3.48 -9.46 5.71
C LEU A 78 -2.90 -10.20 4.49
N TRP A 79 -3.01 -11.51 4.51
CA TRP A 79 -2.72 -12.37 3.36
C TRP A 79 -3.86 -12.27 2.34
N MET A 80 -3.75 -11.37 1.37
CA MET A 80 -4.83 -11.02 0.44
C MET A 80 -5.09 -12.06 -0.64
N GLY A 81 -4.12 -12.90 -0.91
CA GLY A 81 -4.08 -13.74 -2.10
C GLY A 81 -4.44 -15.20 -1.88
N VAL A 82 -4.04 -15.98 -2.87
CA VAL A 82 -4.38 -17.40 -3.01
C VAL A 82 -3.79 -18.23 -1.88
N SER A 83 -4.58 -19.17 -1.36
CA SER A 83 -4.14 -20.15 -0.37
C SER A 83 -3.34 -21.27 -1.01
N SER A 84 -2.30 -21.74 -0.30
CA SER A 84 -1.59 -22.97 -0.65
C SER A 84 -2.23 -24.23 -0.02
N VAL A 85 -3.29 -24.05 0.78
CA VAL A 85 -3.99 -25.16 1.45
C VAL A 85 -4.97 -25.81 0.47
N PRO A 86 -4.91 -27.14 0.26
CA PRO A 86 -5.84 -27.84 -0.60
C PRO A 86 -7.31 -27.63 -0.20
N GLY A 87 -8.15 -27.25 -1.17
CA GLY A 87 -9.57 -26.98 -0.95
C GLY A 87 -9.90 -25.53 -0.57
N GLU A 88 -8.91 -24.70 -0.30
CA GLU A 88 -9.07 -23.25 -0.09
C GLU A 88 -8.70 -22.47 -1.36
N THR A 89 -9.50 -21.47 -1.70
CA THR A 89 -9.19 -20.56 -2.82
C THR A 89 -8.29 -19.42 -2.36
N PHE A 90 -8.63 -18.79 -1.25
CA PHE A 90 -7.91 -17.65 -0.67
C PHE A 90 -7.58 -17.87 0.81
N LYS A 91 -6.54 -17.19 1.30
CA LYS A 91 -6.10 -17.30 2.70
C LYS A 91 -7.06 -16.62 3.69
N ILE A 92 -7.83 -15.63 3.22
CA ILE A 92 -8.85 -14.95 4.01
C ILE A 92 -10.19 -14.98 3.28
N SER A 93 -11.29 -14.87 4.03
CA SER A 93 -12.64 -14.75 3.45
C SER A 93 -12.79 -13.49 2.63
N ASP A 94 -13.76 -13.47 1.71
CA ASP A 94 -14.07 -12.30 0.90
C ASP A 94 -14.56 -11.15 1.76
N GLU A 95 -15.41 -11.42 2.77
CA GLU A 95 -15.86 -10.41 3.71
C GLU A 95 -14.68 -9.70 4.39
N ARG A 96 -13.69 -10.46 4.85
CA ARG A 96 -12.50 -9.90 5.48
C ARG A 96 -11.64 -9.10 4.50
N PHE A 97 -11.53 -9.57 3.26
CA PHE A 97 -10.82 -8.87 2.19
C PHE A 97 -11.46 -7.51 1.88
N TYR A 98 -12.79 -7.47 1.68
CA TYR A 98 -13.51 -6.24 1.40
C TYR A 98 -13.46 -5.28 2.58
N THR A 99 -13.73 -5.77 3.80
CA THR A 99 -13.69 -4.95 5.01
C THR A 99 -12.32 -4.32 5.25
N ASP A 100 -11.23 -5.07 5.03
CA ASP A 100 -9.87 -4.55 5.19
C ASP A 100 -9.56 -3.44 4.18
N THR A 101 -9.93 -3.66 2.92
CA THR A 101 -9.73 -2.67 1.85
C THR A 101 -10.54 -1.39 2.10
N ASP A 102 -11.82 -1.51 2.46
CA ASP A 102 -12.69 -0.36 2.76
C ASP A 102 -12.20 0.41 4.00
N LYS A 103 -11.71 -0.29 5.00
CA LYS A 103 -11.11 0.35 6.19
C LYS A 103 -9.84 1.11 5.83
N TRP A 104 -9.03 0.58 4.93
CA TRP A 104 -7.83 1.28 4.48
C TRP A 104 -8.19 2.61 3.80
N GLU A 105 -9.19 2.63 2.91
CA GLU A 105 -9.69 3.87 2.31
C GLU A 105 -10.17 4.87 3.37
N ALA A 106 -11.00 4.39 4.30
CA ALA A 106 -11.60 5.26 5.30
C ALA A 106 -10.59 5.83 6.31
N GLU A 107 -9.63 5.05 6.73
CA GLU A 107 -8.74 5.41 7.85
C GLU A 107 -7.36 5.88 7.41
N VAL A 108 -6.87 5.44 6.24
CA VAL A 108 -5.52 5.78 5.73
C VAL A 108 -5.61 6.71 4.53
N GLU A 109 -6.30 6.32 3.46
CA GLU A 109 -6.39 7.15 2.25
C GLU A 109 -7.02 8.51 2.55
N SER A 110 -7.98 8.58 3.48
CA SER A 110 -8.56 9.85 3.95
C SER A 110 -7.53 10.84 4.52
N LEU A 111 -6.35 10.37 4.92
CA LEU A 111 -5.25 11.19 5.47
C LEU A 111 -4.16 11.46 4.45
N ILE A 112 -3.81 10.46 3.64
CA ILE A 112 -2.70 10.58 2.68
C ILE A 112 -3.15 11.08 1.30
N GLY A 113 -4.46 11.09 1.04
CA GLY A 113 -5.04 11.30 -0.28
C GLY A 113 -5.01 10.04 -1.15
N PRO A 114 -5.62 10.08 -2.35
CA PRO A 114 -5.72 8.92 -3.23
C PRO A 114 -4.33 8.44 -3.69
N THR A 115 -4.22 7.12 -3.83
CA THR A 115 -3.05 6.46 -4.44
C THR A 115 -3.50 5.36 -5.38
N ASP A 116 -2.72 5.12 -6.42
CA ASP A 116 -2.93 4.03 -7.38
C ASP A 116 -1.98 2.84 -7.16
N ILE A 117 -1.18 2.85 -6.08
CA ILE A 117 -0.17 1.82 -5.77
C ILE A 117 -0.67 0.92 -4.64
N TYR A 118 -0.71 -0.39 -4.91
CA TYR A 118 -1.00 -1.43 -3.92
C TYR A 118 0.19 -2.39 -3.79
N ILE A 119 0.79 -2.45 -2.61
CA ILE A 119 1.87 -3.39 -2.29
C ILE A 119 1.30 -4.49 -1.42
N TYR A 120 1.32 -5.73 -1.92
CA TYR A 120 0.73 -6.86 -1.22
C TYR A 120 1.49 -7.23 0.05
N PRO A 121 0.82 -7.28 1.22
CA PRO A 121 1.43 -7.83 2.43
C PRO A 121 1.95 -9.25 2.19
N ASN A 122 3.12 -9.52 2.71
CA ASN A 122 3.81 -10.81 2.55
C ASN A 122 4.04 -11.24 1.08
N GLY A 123 3.90 -10.33 0.12
CA GLY A 123 3.93 -10.65 -1.30
C GLY A 123 2.81 -11.59 -1.76
N ASN A 124 1.72 -11.69 -1.00
CA ASN A 124 0.63 -12.63 -1.29
C ASN A 124 -0.44 -11.99 -2.16
N ASP A 125 -0.25 -12.08 -3.44
CA ASP A 125 -1.07 -11.51 -4.50
C ASP A 125 -2.38 -12.27 -4.73
N VAL A 126 -3.43 -11.56 -5.15
CA VAL A 126 -4.77 -12.11 -5.40
C VAL A 126 -4.86 -13.09 -6.58
N ALA A 127 -3.82 -13.24 -7.38
CA ALA A 127 -3.74 -14.20 -8.49
C ALA A 127 -2.53 -15.13 -8.39
N ASP A 128 -1.69 -14.97 -7.35
CA ASP A 128 -0.43 -15.69 -7.21
C ASP A 128 0.47 -15.44 -8.46
N TRP A 129 0.99 -16.45 -9.11
CA TRP A 129 1.79 -16.36 -10.35
C TRP A 129 0.94 -16.21 -11.63
N ARG A 130 -0.41 -16.35 -11.54
CA ARG A 130 -1.32 -16.28 -12.70
C ARG A 130 -1.57 -14.83 -13.10
N PRO A 131 -1.76 -14.55 -14.40
CA PRO A 131 -2.16 -13.22 -14.84
C PRO A 131 -3.49 -12.77 -14.22
N TYR A 132 -3.63 -11.46 -14.02
CA TYR A 132 -4.94 -10.88 -13.72
C TYR A 132 -5.86 -11.04 -14.94
N THR A 133 -7.07 -11.50 -14.67
CA THR A 133 -8.11 -11.68 -15.67
C THR A 133 -9.41 -11.00 -15.20
N GLU A 134 -10.33 -10.81 -16.14
CA GLU A 134 -11.66 -10.26 -15.84
C GLU A 134 -12.48 -11.13 -14.85
N ASP A 135 -12.11 -12.39 -14.68
CA ASP A 135 -12.76 -13.31 -13.74
C ASP A 135 -12.20 -13.17 -12.30
N ASN A 136 -11.08 -12.48 -12.12
CA ASN A 136 -10.51 -12.25 -10.79
C ASN A 136 -11.24 -11.09 -10.11
N TYR A 137 -12.26 -11.44 -9.34
CA TYR A 137 -13.12 -10.44 -8.67
C TYR A 137 -12.40 -9.63 -7.58
N ARG A 138 -11.34 -10.18 -6.93
CA ARG A 138 -10.54 -9.42 -5.96
C ARG A 138 -9.66 -8.39 -6.65
N PHE A 139 -9.04 -8.74 -7.78
CA PHE A 139 -8.35 -7.77 -8.61
C PHE A 139 -9.32 -6.66 -9.07
N LYS A 140 -10.49 -7.03 -9.61
CA LYS A 140 -11.50 -6.05 -10.04
C LYS A 140 -11.93 -5.13 -8.91
N TYR A 141 -12.05 -5.65 -7.70
CA TYR A 141 -12.40 -4.84 -6.55
C TYR A 141 -11.30 -3.82 -6.21
N LEU A 142 -10.04 -4.25 -6.08
CA LEU A 142 -8.92 -3.33 -5.87
C LEU A 142 -8.81 -2.29 -7.00
N HIS A 143 -8.99 -2.74 -8.24
CA HIS A 143 -8.99 -1.87 -9.41
C HIS A 143 -10.12 -0.83 -9.37
N SER A 144 -11.31 -1.21 -8.90
CA SER A 144 -12.45 -0.29 -8.72
C SER A 144 -12.20 0.77 -7.64
N LYS A 145 -11.28 0.50 -6.70
CA LYS A 145 -10.82 1.44 -5.66
C LYS A 145 -9.75 2.43 -6.16
N GLY A 146 -9.33 2.32 -7.41
CA GLY A 146 -8.36 3.22 -8.01
C GLY A 146 -6.96 2.65 -8.17
N PHE A 147 -6.67 1.47 -7.60
CA PHE A 147 -5.34 0.88 -7.73
C PHE A 147 -5.03 0.45 -9.16
N ARG A 148 -3.80 0.75 -9.61
CA ARG A 148 -3.30 0.48 -10.97
C ARG A 148 -1.94 -0.21 -10.97
N TYR A 149 -1.13 0.01 -9.95
CA TYR A 149 0.18 -0.59 -9.77
C TYR A 149 0.13 -1.60 -8.64
N PHE A 150 0.33 -2.88 -8.98
CA PHE A 150 0.24 -3.99 -8.03
C PHE A 150 1.61 -4.62 -7.86
N CYS A 151 2.17 -4.49 -6.67
CA CYS A 151 3.50 -4.97 -6.35
C CYS A 151 3.43 -6.14 -5.38
N ASN A 152 4.05 -7.25 -5.76
CA ASN A 152 4.24 -8.37 -4.85
C ASN A 152 5.73 -8.60 -4.54
N VAL A 153 6.04 -9.64 -3.80
CA VAL A 153 7.42 -10.11 -3.59
C VAL A 153 7.65 -11.31 -4.48
N ASP A 154 8.47 -11.14 -5.51
CA ASP A 154 8.84 -12.20 -6.43
C ASP A 154 10.35 -12.35 -6.52
N ALA A 155 10.85 -13.52 -6.12
CA ALA A 155 12.25 -13.89 -6.24
C ALA A 155 12.52 -14.76 -7.48
N SER A 156 11.56 -14.91 -8.37
CA SER A 156 11.70 -15.72 -9.59
C SER A 156 12.73 -15.15 -10.56
N LYS A 157 13.30 -16.04 -11.37
CA LYS A 157 14.22 -15.67 -12.44
C LYS A 157 13.75 -16.33 -13.75
N PRO A 158 13.52 -15.55 -14.79
CA PRO A 158 13.69 -14.10 -14.91
C PRO A 158 12.58 -13.31 -14.16
N ALA A 159 12.88 -12.07 -13.81
CA ALA A 159 11.86 -11.15 -13.36
C ALA A 159 10.79 -10.95 -14.44
N TRP A 160 9.55 -10.76 -14.03
CA TRP A 160 8.42 -10.59 -14.94
C TRP A 160 7.56 -9.38 -14.58
N ILE A 161 6.85 -8.88 -15.58
CA ILE A 161 5.87 -7.81 -15.43
C ILE A 161 4.64 -8.20 -16.26
N GLN A 162 3.46 -8.08 -15.69
CA GLN A 162 2.21 -8.09 -16.45
C GLN A 162 1.78 -6.64 -16.71
N LYS A 163 1.63 -6.28 -17.98
CA LYS A 163 1.06 -5.00 -18.41
C LYS A 163 -0.35 -5.25 -18.95
N GLY A 164 -1.35 -4.69 -18.27
CA GLY A 164 -2.73 -4.62 -18.77
C GLY A 164 -2.98 -3.37 -19.61
N SER A 165 -4.26 -3.08 -19.91
CA SER A 165 -4.66 -1.87 -20.61
C SER A 165 -4.43 -0.61 -19.77
N ASP A 166 -4.66 -0.70 -18.47
CA ASP A 166 -4.65 0.40 -17.51
C ASP A 166 -4.09 0.01 -16.14
N HIS A 167 -3.37 -1.11 -16.06
CA HIS A 167 -2.69 -1.56 -14.85
C HIS A 167 -1.34 -2.20 -15.15
N LEU A 168 -0.51 -2.22 -14.14
CA LEU A 168 0.78 -2.89 -14.15
C LEU A 168 0.93 -3.73 -12.88
N ARG A 169 1.45 -4.92 -13.02
CA ARG A 169 1.73 -5.86 -11.93
C ARG A 169 3.17 -6.37 -12.03
N MET A 170 3.86 -6.40 -10.92
CA MET A 170 5.24 -6.91 -10.81
C MET A 170 5.42 -7.73 -9.53
#